data_a4e658917c2b31eaebd5a46f8d2dd137
#
_entry.id   a4e658917c2b31eaebd5a46f8d2dd137
#
_cell.length_a   1.000
_cell.length_b   1.000
_cell.length_c   1.000
_cell.angle_alpha   90.00
_cell.angle_beta   90.00
_cell.angle_gamma   90.00
#
_symmetry.space_group_name_H-M   'P 1'
#
loop_
_entity.id
_entity.type
_entity.pdbx_description
1 polymer ?
#
loop_
_entity_poly.entity_id
_entity_poly.type
_entity_poly.pdbx_seq_one_letter_code
_entity_poly.pdbx_strand_id
1 'polypeptide(L)'
;MYTFSKSERLCNKTSIQNLFLNGQSISEDFIRLVYLKSNQTQEYLKSQIVVPKKNVSGAVDRNHIKRQIKEAIRKNKFVLIDFFKEKKIYMNCAVIYQSNKKFPSYIIEEKIIVLFKRLISKLWKIFFLWFFFQLYTCIKI
;
A
#
# COMPACT_ATOMS: atom_id res chain seq x y z
N MET A 1 1.23 -18.57 10.47
CA MET A 1 2.41 -17.67 10.49
C MET A 1 2.41 -16.78 9.27
N TYR A 2 2.40 -15.52 9.49
CA TYR A 2 2.21 -14.54 8.42
C TYR A 2 3.57 -14.13 7.83
N THR A 3 3.88 -14.66 6.67
CA THR A 3 5.12 -14.37 5.97
C THR A 3 4.91 -13.34 4.86
N PHE A 4 5.94 -12.59 4.55
CA PHE A 4 5.98 -11.72 3.38
C PHE A 4 6.62 -12.51 2.23
N SER A 5 5.80 -13.21 1.47
CA SER A 5 6.25 -14.14 0.45
C SER A 5 6.86 -13.42 -0.77
N LYS A 6 7.60 -14.17 -1.59
CA LYS A 6 8.15 -13.66 -2.84
C LYS A 6 7.06 -13.20 -3.81
N SER A 7 5.92 -13.89 -3.83
CA SER A 7 4.76 -13.57 -4.68
C SER A 7 4.10 -12.24 -4.32
N GLU A 8 4.19 -11.83 -3.06
CA GLU A 8 3.64 -10.56 -2.58
C GLU A 8 4.54 -9.35 -2.90
N ARG A 9 5.74 -9.58 -3.42
CA ARG A 9 6.65 -8.50 -3.82
C ARG A 9 6.32 -8.01 -5.22
N LEU A 10 6.21 -6.71 -5.37
CA LEU A 10 6.03 -6.09 -6.67
C LEU A 10 7.41 -5.90 -7.32
N CYS A 11 7.75 -6.77 -8.27
CA CYS A 11 9.06 -6.79 -8.93
C CYS A 11 9.03 -6.48 -10.42
N ASN A 12 7.86 -6.52 -11.05
CA ASN A 12 7.71 -6.27 -12.48
C ASN A 12 7.90 -4.78 -12.78
N LYS A 13 8.88 -4.46 -13.62
CA LYS A 13 9.22 -3.07 -14.00
C LYS A 13 8.05 -2.31 -14.60
N THR A 14 7.30 -2.93 -15.49
CA THR A 14 6.13 -2.33 -16.14
C THR A 14 5.05 -1.99 -15.12
N SER A 15 4.76 -2.90 -14.20
CA SER A 15 3.78 -2.69 -13.13
C SER A 15 4.22 -1.57 -12.16
N ILE A 16 5.50 -1.50 -11.84
CA ILE A 16 6.08 -0.45 -11.00
C ILE A 16 5.97 0.91 -11.68
N GLN A 17 6.33 1.01 -12.96
CA GLN A 17 6.22 2.24 -13.74
C GLN A 17 4.77 2.70 -13.81
N ASN A 18 3.85 1.81 -14.11
CA ASN A 18 2.42 2.12 -14.16
C ASN A 18 1.89 2.61 -12.81
N LEU A 19 2.33 1.98 -11.72
CA LEU A 19 1.97 2.38 -10.35
C LEU A 19 2.39 3.83 -10.06
N PHE A 20 3.62 4.22 -10.42
CA PHE A 20 4.11 5.57 -10.18
C PHE A 20 3.51 6.62 -11.14
N LEU A 21 3.16 6.23 -12.37
CA LEU A 21 2.55 7.15 -13.34
C LEU A 21 1.06 7.38 -13.08
N ASN A 22 0.31 6.34 -12.77
CA ASN A 22 -1.15 6.38 -12.70
C ASN A 22 -1.71 6.15 -11.30
N GLY A 23 -0.87 5.80 -10.32
CA GLY A 23 -1.28 5.52 -8.96
C GLY A 23 -1.70 6.76 -8.19
N GLN A 24 -2.57 6.57 -7.21
CA GLN A 24 -2.92 7.58 -6.22
C GLN A 24 -2.01 7.45 -5.00
N SER A 25 -1.87 8.51 -4.23
CA SER A 25 -1.01 8.50 -3.05
C SER A 25 -1.70 9.05 -1.81
N ILE A 26 -1.32 8.49 -0.66
CA ILE A 26 -1.67 8.97 0.67
C ILE A 26 -0.37 9.12 1.44
N SER A 27 -0.20 10.22 2.16
CA SER A 27 0.98 10.45 2.98
C SER A 27 0.61 10.60 4.45
N GLU A 28 1.47 10.05 5.30
CA GLU A 28 1.42 10.25 6.75
C GLU A 28 2.84 10.52 7.24
N ASP A 29 3.08 11.75 7.67
CA ASP A 29 4.40 12.25 8.11
C ASP A 29 5.50 11.91 7.08
N PHE A 30 6.39 10.99 7.43
CA PHE A 30 7.56 10.60 6.63
C PHE A 30 7.34 9.35 5.77
N ILE A 31 6.13 8.83 5.70
CA ILE A 31 5.80 7.66 4.86
C ILE A 31 4.71 8.04 3.86
N ARG A 32 4.93 7.69 2.61
CA ARG A 32 3.98 7.85 1.52
C ARG A 32 3.60 6.49 0.97
N LEU A 33 2.32 6.25 0.81
CA LEU A 33 1.77 5.05 0.17
C LEU A 33 1.22 5.42 -1.19
N VAL A 34 1.75 4.80 -2.24
CA VAL A 34 1.21 4.89 -3.60
C VAL A 34 0.49 3.60 -3.91
N TYR A 35 -0.70 3.67 -4.46
CA TYR A 35 -1.51 2.49 -4.76
C TYR A 35 -2.21 2.62 -6.10
N LEU A 36 -2.37 1.49 -6.77
CA LEU A 36 -3.07 1.37 -8.04
C LEU A 36 -3.74 -0.01 -8.12
N LYS A 37 -4.98 -0.03 -8.61
CA LYS A 37 -5.69 -1.29 -8.87
C LYS A 37 -4.95 -2.09 -9.95
N SER A 38 -4.72 -3.37 -9.69
CA SER A 38 -4.03 -4.29 -10.61
C SER A 38 -5.03 -5.08 -11.44
N ASN A 39 -4.66 -5.35 -12.69
CA ASN A 39 -5.39 -6.27 -13.56
C ASN A 39 -4.93 -7.73 -13.39
N GLN A 40 -3.84 -7.95 -12.66
CA GLN A 40 -3.34 -9.29 -12.35
C GLN A 40 -4.06 -9.87 -11.14
N THR A 41 -4.46 -11.14 -11.22
CA THR A 41 -5.33 -11.80 -10.24
C THR A 41 -4.60 -12.83 -9.36
N GLN A 42 -3.28 -12.75 -9.26
CA GLN A 42 -2.50 -13.73 -8.50
C GLN A 42 -2.51 -13.47 -6.98
N GLU A 43 -2.27 -12.22 -6.58
CA GLU A 43 -2.21 -11.84 -5.17
C GLU A 43 -3.05 -10.59 -4.96
N TYR A 44 -3.81 -10.55 -3.87
CA TYR A 44 -4.67 -9.40 -3.54
C TYR A 44 -3.88 -8.13 -3.27
N LEU A 45 -2.69 -8.27 -2.70
CA LEU A 45 -1.80 -7.15 -2.41
C LEU A 45 -0.38 -7.51 -2.82
N LYS A 46 0.18 -6.74 -3.75
CA LYS A 46 1.61 -6.74 -4.05
C LYS A 46 2.20 -5.42 -3.61
N SER A 47 3.32 -5.47 -2.92
CA SER A 47 3.94 -4.26 -2.38
C SER A 47 5.42 -4.16 -2.70
N GLN A 48 5.86 -2.92 -2.86
CA GLN A 48 7.25 -2.53 -2.98
C GLN A 48 7.61 -1.54 -1.88
N ILE A 49 8.83 -1.65 -1.36
CA ILE A 49 9.36 -0.74 -0.35
C ILE A 49 10.48 0.06 -0.97
N VAL A 50 10.37 1.38 -0.92
CA VAL A 50 11.33 2.32 -1.49
C VAL A 50 11.91 3.22 -0.40
N VAL A 51 13.23 3.14 -0.20
CA VAL A 51 13.99 4.07 0.65
C VAL A 51 14.97 4.80 -0.26
N PRO A 52 14.67 6.05 -0.66
CA PRO A 52 15.50 6.77 -1.63
C PRO A 52 16.90 7.06 -1.09
N LYS A 53 17.91 6.89 -1.94
CA LYS A 53 19.31 7.17 -1.60
C LYS A 53 19.54 8.64 -1.23
N LYS A 54 18.77 9.55 -1.81
CA LYS A 54 18.83 10.98 -1.50
C LYS A 54 18.40 11.31 -0.06
N ASN A 55 17.54 10.50 0.52
CA ASN A 55 17.06 10.68 1.88
C ASN A 55 17.95 9.96 2.89
N VAL A 56 18.37 8.73 2.56
CA VAL A 56 19.21 7.88 3.40
C VAL A 56 20.37 7.38 2.56
N SER A 57 21.52 8.01 2.67
CA SER A 57 22.70 7.72 1.82
C SER A 57 23.36 6.37 2.13
N GLY A 58 23.37 5.94 3.38
CA GLY A 58 23.99 4.68 3.80
C GLY A 58 23.19 3.45 3.38
N ALA A 59 23.85 2.50 2.71
CA ALA A 59 23.20 1.26 2.27
C ALA A 59 22.71 0.39 3.42
N VAL A 60 23.47 0.32 4.51
CA VAL A 60 23.11 -0.43 5.73
C VAL A 60 21.84 0.17 6.36
N ASP A 61 21.79 1.48 6.46
CA ASP A 61 20.64 2.19 7.02
C ASP A 61 19.39 2.02 6.17
N ARG A 62 19.52 2.12 4.84
CA ARG A 62 18.40 1.84 3.93
C ARG A 62 17.86 0.43 4.09
N ASN A 63 18.73 -0.56 4.18
CA ASN A 63 18.32 -1.95 4.38
C ASN A 63 17.64 -2.17 5.74
N HIS A 64 18.13 -1.50 6.77
CA HIS A 64 17.49 -1.54 8.10
C HIS A 64 16.08 -0.97 8.07
N ILE A 65 15.90 0.21 7.47
CA ILE A 65 14.57 0.85 7.32
C ILE A 65 13.64 -0.03 6.47
N LYS A 66 14.13 -0.60 5.38
CA LYS A 66 13.34 -1.54 4.55
C LYS A 66 12.86 -2.74 5.36
N ARG A 67 13.69 -3.30 6.24
CA ARG A 67 13.30 -4.41 7.12
C ARG A 67 12.24 -3.99 8.12
N GLN A 68 12.36 -2.79 8.71
CA GLN A 68 11.36 -2.25 9.62
C GLN A 68 10.00 -2.07 8.93
N ILE A 69 9.98 -1.49 7.74
CA ILE A 69 8.75 -1.29 6.94
C ILE A 69 8.15 -2.65 6.54
N LYS A 70 8.99 -3.57 6.08
CA LYS A 70 8.57 -4.92 5.70
C LYS A 70 7.90 -5.65 6.86
N GLU A 71 8.47 -5.55 8.05
CA GLU A 71 7.92 -6.18 9.26
C GLU A 71 6.59 -5.55 9.66
N ALA A 72 6.47 -4.22 9.57
CA ALA A 72 5.23 -3.53 9.84
C ALA A 72 4.11 -3.93 8.85
N ILE A 73 4.44 -4.05 7.56
CA ILE A 73 3.50 -4.55 6.55
C ILE A 73 3.10 -5.99 6.86
N ARG A 74 4.07 -6.85 7.16
CA ARG A 74 3.82 -8.27 7.47
C ARG A 74 2.83 -8.44 8.59
N LYS A 75 2.94 -7.66 9.64
CA LYS A 75 2.08 -7.73 10.81
C LYS A 75 0.67 -7.19 10.57
N ASN A 76 0.51 -6.21 9.69
CA ASN A 76 -0.72 -5.42 9.57
C ASN A 76 -1.44 -5.58 8.24
N LYS A 77 -0.91 -6.35 7.31
CA LYS A 77 -1.46 -6.49 5.95
C LYS A 77 -2.83 -7.19 5.88
N PHE A 78 -3.18 -7.95 6.92
CA PHE A 78 -4.43 -8.72 6.90
C PHE A 78 -5.67 -7.87 6.71
N VAL A 79 -5.72 -6.73 7.38
CA VAL A 79 -6.85 -5.80 7.31
C VAL A 79 -7.09 -5.38 5.86
N LEU A 80 -6.01 -5.13 5.11
CA LEU A 80 -6.09 -4.82 3.69
C LEU A 80 -6.47 -6.04 2.85
N ILE A 81 -5.84 -7.18 3.08
CA ILE A 81 -6.08 -8.39 2.31
C ILE A 81 -7.52 -8.88 2.48
N ASP A 82 -8.05 -8.88 3.70
CA ASP A 82 -9.44 -9.25 3.98
C ASP A 82 -10.42 -8.31 3.27
N PHE A 83 -10.16 -7.01 3.31
CA PHE A 83 -10.94 -6.01 2.60
C PHE A 83 -10.90 -6.23 1.08
N PHE A 84 -9.72 -6.45 0.51
CA PHE A 84 -9.57 -6.68 -0.93
C PHE A 84 -10.21 -8.00 -1.37
N LYS A 85 -10.12 -9.04 -0.57
CA LYS A 85 -10.81 -10.32 -0.79
C LYS A 85 -12.32 -10.15 -0.85
N GLU A 86 -12.89 -9.45 0.13
CA GLU A 86 -14.31 -9.19 0.21
C GLU A 86 -14.82 -8.39 -0.99
N LYS A 87 -14.05 -7.39 -1.43
CA LYS A 87 -14.40 -6.53 -2.57
C LYS A 87 -13.91 -7.07 -3.92
N LYS A 88 -13.19 -8.19 -3.96
CA LYS A 88 -12.58 -8.78 -5.16
C LYS A 88 -11.68 -7.79 -5.92
N ILE A 89 -10.84 -7.10 -5.17
CA ILE A 89 -9.88 -6.10 -5.68
C ILE A 89 -8.47 -6.64 -5.55
N TYR A 90 -7.66 -6.42 -6.58
CA TYR A 90 -6.23 -6.68 -6.58
C TYR A 90 -5.50 -5.34 -6.62
N MET A 91 -4.54 -5.13 -5.73
CA MET A 91 -3.90 -3.84 -5.53
C MET A 91 -2.37 -3.95 -5.57
N ASN A 92 -1.74 -3.04 -6.31
CA ASN A 92 -0.31 -2.81 -6.25
C ASN A 92 -0.05 -1.58 -5.39
N CYS A 93 0.90 -1.69 -4.47
CA CYS A 93 1.26 -0.61 -3.57
C CYS A 93 2.77 -0.38 -3.55
N ALA A 94 3.18 0.86 -3.30
CA ALA A 94 4.55 1.20 -2.99
C ALA A 94 4.58 2.02 -1.69
N VAL A 95 5.40 1.61 -0.75
CA VAL A 95 5.65 2.34 0.49
C VAL A 95 6.97 3.07 0.36
N ILE A 96 6.93 4.39 0.41
CA ILE A 96 8.07 5.28 0.18
C ILE A 96 8.45 5.98 1.49
N TYR A 97 9.70 5.84 1.90
CA TYR A 97 10.25 6.53 3.06
C TYR A 97 10.78 7.90 2.64
N GLN A 98 10.30 8.98 3.28
CA GLN A 98 10.56 10.37 2.88
C GLN A 98 11.34 11.19 3.90
N SER A 99 12.02 10.56 4.86
CA SER A 99 12.82 11.26 5.86
C SER A 99 14.31 10.93 5.75
N ASN A 100 15.13 11.87 6.18
CA ASN A 100 16.56 11.66 6.39
C ASN A 100 16.90 11.19 7.81
N LYS A 101 15.90 11.12 8.69
CA LYS A 101 16.04 10.67 10.08
C LYS A 101 15.69 9.19 10.19
N LYS A 102 16.26 8.54 11.20
CA LYS A 102 15.91 7.16 11.57
C LYS A 102 14.83 7.21 12.66
N PHE A 103 13.84 6.33 12.55
CA PHE A 103 12.77 6.21 13.54
C PHE A 103 12.74 4.79 14.12
N PRO A 104 12.29 4.63 15.38
CA PRO A 104 12.06 3.31 15.96
C PRO A 104 10.98 2.53 15.19
N SER A 105 11.05 1.21 15.25
CA SER A 105 10.13 0.32 14.52
C SER A 105 8.65 0.57 14.88
N TYR A 106 8.34 0.87 16.12
CA TYR A 106 6.97 1.12 16.57
C TYR A 106 6.37 2.40 15.97
N ILE A 107 7.18 3.44 15.73
CA ILE A 107 6.74 4.68 15.05
C ILE A 107 6.42 4.38 13.58
N ILE A 108 7.30 3.64 12.90
CA ILE A 108 7.10 3.24 11.50
C ILE A 108 5.82 2.39 11.37
N GLU A 109 5.63 1.43 12.26
CA GLU A 109 4.44 0.58 12.28
C GLU A 109 3.17 1.39 12.51
N GLU A 110 3.17 2.33 13.44
CA GLU A 110 2.04 3.23 13.71
C GLU A 110 1.63 4.00 12.45
N LYS A 111 2.60 4.57 11.72
CA LYS A 111 2.32 5.31 10.49
C LYS A 111 1.77 4.42 9.38
N ILE A 112 2.28 3.22 9.25
CA ILE A 112 1.77 2.23 8.29
C ILE A 112 0.34 1.81 8.62
N ILE A 113 0.03 1.58 9.89
CA ILE A 113 -1.34 1.26 10.34
C ILE A 113 -2.30 2.39 9.97
N VAL A 114 -1.92 3.65 10.22
CA VAL A 114 -2.74 4.81 9.86
C VAL A 114 -2.96 4.89 8.34
N LEU A 115 -1.90 4.68 7.55
CA LEU A 115 -2.01 4.67 6.08
C LEU A 115 -2.95 3.57 5.58
N PHE A 116 -2.89 2.38 6.13
CA PHE A 116 -3.77 1.28 5.76
C PHE A 116 -5.23 1.56 6.10
N LYS A 117 -5.49 2.12 7.26
CA LYS A 117 -6.84 2.56 7.66
C LYS A 117 -7.39 3.65 6.73
N ARG A 118 -6.56 4.62 6.36
CA ARG A 118 -6.94 5.67 5.41
C ARG A 118 -7.22 5.12 4.02
N LEU A 119 -6.42 4.17 3.57
CA LEU A 119 -6.63 3.50 2.28
C LEU A 119 -7.97 2.78 2.24
N ILE A 120 -8.28 1.99 3.26
CA ILE A 120 -9.55 1.28 3.38
C ILE A 120 -10.72 2.27 3.39
N SER A 121 -10.62 3.33 4.18
CA SER A 121 -11.64 4.38 4.27
C SER A 121 -11.89 5.06 2.93
N LYS A 122 -10.84 5.37 2.19
CA LYS A 122 -10.91 6.01 0.88
C LYS A 122 -11.54 5.11 -0.17
N LEU A 123 -11.16 3.84 -0.20
CA LEU A 123 -11.74 2.84 -1.10
C LEU A 123 -13.21 2.53 -0.76
N TRP A 124 -13.55 2.50 0.51
CA TRP A 124 -14.92 2.31 0.98
C TRP A 124 -15.85 3.44 0.50
N LYS A 125 -15.40 4.70 0.56
CA LYS A 125 -16.17 5.85 0.04
C LYS A 125 -16.43 5.72 -1.46
N ILE A 126 -15.46 5.29 -2.24
CA ILE A 126 -15.61 5.08 -3.69
C ILE A 126 -16.64 3.99 -3.95
N PHE A 127 -16.59 2.87 -3.23
CA PHE A 127 -17.57 1.80 -3.33
C PHE A 127 -18.98 2.25 -2.96
N PHE A 128 -19.12 3.02 -1.92
CA PHE A 128 -20.39 3.54 -1.45
C PHE A 128 -21.03 4.49 -2.48
N LEU A 129 -20.25 5.39 -3.06
CA LEU A 129 -20.70 6.28 -4.13
C LEU A 129 -21.13 5.50 -5.38
N TRP A 130 -20.38 4.48 -5.76
CA TRP A 130 -20.71 3.62 -6.90
C TRP A 130 -22.01 2.83 -6.65
N PHE A 131 -22.19 2.31 -5.46
CA PHE A 131 -23.41 1.58 -5.06
C PHE A 131 -24.64 2.51 -5.07
N PHE A 132 -24.51 3.73 -4.56
CA PHE A 132 -25.59 4.72 -4.62
C PHE A 132 -25.91 5.13 -6.05
N PHE A 133 -24.92 5.30 -6.91
CA PHE A 133 -25.12 5.60 -8.31
C PHE A 133 -25.87 4.47 -9.02
N GLN A 134 -25.56 3.24 -8.71
CA GLN A 134 -26.23 2.07 -9.30
C GLN A 134 -27.67 1.93 -8.81
N LEU A 135 -27.94 2.19 -7.54
CA LEU A 135 -29.28 2.27 -7.00
C LEU A 135 -30.09 3.39 -7.65
N TYR A 136 -29.47 4.55 -7.84
CA TYR A 136 -30.12 5.70 -8.50
C TYR A 136 -30.47 5.41 -9.96
N THR A 137 -29.62 4.71 -10.70
CA THR A 137 -29.91 4.30 -12.07
C THR A 137 -30.98 3.20 -12.14
N CYS A 138 -31.05 2.30 -11.16
CA CYS A 138 -32.13 1.29 -11.06
C CYS A 138 -33.49 1.93 -10.72
N ILE A 139 -33.53 2.99 -9.93
CA ILE A 139 -34.80 3.67 -9.54
C ILE A 139 -35.35 4.53 -10.69
N LYS A 140 -34.52 4.97 -11.64
CA LYS A 140 -34.95 5.74 -12.82
C LYS A 140 -35.49 4.91 -13.98
N ILE A 141 -35.40 3.62 -13.88
CA ILE A 141 -36.02 2.69 -14.84
C ILE A 141 -37.38 2.26 -14.27
#